data_c774a8dbac1b1828c6c82ddd67367e44
#
_entry.id   c774a8dbac1b1828c6c82ddd67367e44
#
_cell.length_a   1.000
_cell.length_b   1.000
_cell.length_c   1.000
_cell.angle_alpha   90.00
_cell.angle_beta   90.00
_cell.angle_gamma   90.00
#
_symmetry.space_group_name_H-M   'P 1'
#
loop_
_entity.id
_entity.type
_entity.pdbx_description
1 polymer ?
#
loop_
_entity_poly.entity_id
_entity_poly.type
_entity_poly.pdbx_seq_one_letter_code
_entity_poly.pdbx_strand_id
1 'polypeptide(L)'
;MRGQEDGFLAPLCYAPLGVSASRRLPVYYLPMARDLASLVDTLAEIVGPRHVRTALPERLTYAKDGLPTHRRVPGVVVLPGNRDEVIAIVRLLGALGMPFVPRGAGTGLSGGALADGDAVLIVLTRLNRILKIDARNRLAVVEPGVVNVRLSLAAAPHGLQYTPDPSSQTACTIGGNVAENAGGPHCLKYGVTATHVLALEVALADGRVVELGSPGGEPWGPDLVGLFVGSEGNFGVATRITVRLLPVARAVRTLLADFTSLRTAGEAVSAVIASGIVPAALEMMDQSCIRAVEDSVYAAGYPRDAAAVLLAELDGGHEAAVTADAETIEAVLRAHGARAVRVAADAQQRERLWLGRKKAFGAMGRLSRDLVVQDAVVPRSTLPDVLETIARIAAEYGLTVSNVFHAGDGNLHPNISFDGRTPGLRERVEAASAEIMATCIAAGGTITGEHGIGLDKLRYMPLLFDGDSLAAMRAVRRVWDPEERVNPGKVVPVHACREWSGVRNAEWGVRSGTSPVDSALRTPHSALDAEAGVR
;
A
#
# COMPACT_ATOMS: atom_id res chain seq x y z
N MET A 1 44.01 -62.30 2.95
CA MET A 1 43.88 -62.45 4.40
C MET A 1 43.22 -61.20 4.95
N ARG A 2 42.01 -61.38 5.42
CA ARG A 2 41.33 -60.77 6.58
C ARG A 2 41.34 -59.22 6.59
N GLY A 3 40.23 -58.50 6.81
CA GLY A 3 38.88 -58.87 7.25
C GLY A 3 38.02 -57.67 7.12
N GLN A 4 36.73 -57.93 6.97
CA GLN A 4 35.61 -57.04 7.02
C GLN A 4 35.48 -56.39 8.40
N GLU A 5 34.97 -55.16 8.46
CA GLU A 5 33.98 -54.78 9.50
C GLU A 5 33.02 -53.76 8.96
N ASP A 6 31.78 -54.20 8.88
CA ASP A 6 30.57 -53.44 8.56
C ASP A 6 30.20 -52.54 9.74
N GLY A 7 30.06 -51.25 9.49
CA GLY A 7 29.49 -50.27 10.45
C GLY A 7 28.05 -49.91 10.07
N PHE A 8 27.09 -50.61 10.68
CA PHE A 8 25.64 -50.32 10.62
C PHE A 8 25.32 -48.94 11.15
N LEU A 9 24.75 -48.07 10.32
CA LEU A 9 24.04 -46.89 10.75
C LEU A 9 22.62 -47.26 11.18
N ALA A 10 22.35 -47.14 12.48
CA ALA A 10 21.01 -47.29 13.05
C ALA A 10 20.10 -46.11 12.66
N PRO A 11 18.82 -46.35 12.36
CA PRO A 11 17.88 -45.29 12.10
C PRO A 11 17.52 -44.55 13.40
N LEU A 12 17.65 -43.23 13.41
CA LEU A 12 17.14 -42.37 14.46
C LEU A 12 15.62 -42.41 14.45
N CYS A 13 15.04 -43.12 15.41
CA CYS A 13 13.60 -43.05 15.72
C CYS A 13 13.25 -41.68 16.23
N TYR A 14 12.49 -40.94 15.45
CA TYR A 14 11.76 -39.75 15.94
C TYR A 14 10.62 -40.21 16.87
N ALA A 15 10.74 -39.96 18.17
CA ALA A 15 9.64 -40.07 19.08
C ALA A 15 8.72 -38.86 18.90
N PRO A 16 7.40 -39.02 18.80
CA PRO A 16 6.50 -37.88 18.77
C PRO A 16 6.49 -37.21 20.16
N LEU A 17 6.90 -35.94 20.20
CA LEU A 17 6.72 -35.10 21.37
C LEU A 17 5.21 -34.95 21.64
N GLY A 18 4.75 -35.58 22.71
CA GLY A 18 3.37 -35.45 23.19
C GLY A 18 3.04 -33.98 23.46
N VAL A 19 2.18 -33.40 22.64
CA VAL A 19 1.58 -32.10 22.88
C VAL A 19 0.60 -32.28 24.04
N SER A 20 1.07 -31.98 25.25
CA SER A 20 0.22 -31.79 26.42
C SER A 20 -0.78 -30.66 26.11
N ALA A 21 -2.08 -30.99 26.22
CA ALA A 21 -3.15 -30.01 26.12
C ALA A 21 -3.00 -28.98 27.24
N SER A 22 -2.20 -27.93 26.98
CA SER A 22 -2.10 -26.79 27.88
C SER A 22 -3.41 -26.00 27.81
N ARG A 23 -4.06 -25.94 28.95
CA ARG A 23 -5.26 -25.16 29.27
C ARG A 23 -5.10 -23.77 28.63
N ARG A 24 -6.06 -23.38 27.80
CA ARG A 24 -6.25 -22.00 27.33
C ARG A 24 -6.43 -21.14 28.58
N LEU A 25 -5.40 -20.38 28.93
CA LEU A 25 -5.58 -19.26 29.83
C LEU A 25 -6.36 -18.21 29.03
N PRO A 26 -7.45 -17.67 29.57
CA PRO A 26 -8.12 -16.54 28.96
C PRO A 26 -7.07 -15.40 28.91
N VAL A 27 -7.00 -14.70 27.78
CA VAL A 27 -6.30 -13.43 27.69
C VAL A 27 -7.06 -12.48 28.60
N TYR A 28 -6.69 -12.48 29.87
CA TYR A 28 -7.13 -11.44 30.79
C TYR A 28 -6.43 -10.15 30.32
N TYR A 29 -7.18 -9.25 29.72
CA TYR A 29 -6.89 -7.84 29.81
C TYR A 29 -6.80 -7.51 31.31
N LEU A 30 -5.61 -7.61 31.88
CA LEU A 30 -5.34 -7.07 33.20
C LEU A 30 -5.51 -5.56 33.06
N PRO A 31 -6.42 -4.92 33.81
CA PRO A 31 -6.50 -3.47 33.82
C PRO A 31 -5.17 -2.96 34.39
N MET A 32 -4.35 -2.43 33.53
CA MET A 32 -3.08 -1.81 33.91
C MET A 32 -3.37 -0.44 34.51
N ALA A 33 -3.65 -0.38 35.80
CA ALA A 33 -3.25 0.72 36.66
C ALA A 33 -1.72 0.62 36.88
N ARG A 34 -0.94 0.44 35.81
CA ARG A 34 0.50 0.71 35.84
C ARG A 34 0.65 2.21 35.75
N ASP A 35 1.47 2.75 36.62
CA ASP A 35 1.71 4.17 36.77
C ASP A 35 2.14 4.77 35.42
N LEU A 36 1.17 5.32 34.66
CA LEU A 36 1.41 6.00 33.40
C LEU A 36 2.41 7.15 33.57
N ALA A 37 2.46 7.73 34.77
CA ALA A 37 3.41 8.78 35.11
C ALA A 37 4.84 8.24 35.08
N SER A 38 5.11 7.08 35.72
CA SER A 38 6.42 6.44 35.70
C SER A 38 6.89 6.06 34.28
N LEU A 39 5.98 5.61 33.43
CA LEU A 39 6.29 5.36 32.01
C LEU A 39 6.70 6.66 31.31
N VAL A 40 5.93 7.73 31.50
CA VAL A 40 6.20 9.05 30.89
C VAL A 40 7.54 9.60 31.34
N ASP A 41 7.87 9.48 32.61
CA ASP A 41 9.17 9.92 33.17
C ASP A 41 10.32 9.13 32.54
N THR A 42 10.21 7.80 32.46
CA THR A 42 11.25 6.96 31.82
C THR A 42 11.38 7.26 30.31
N LEU A 43 10.29 7.48 29.61
CA LEU A 43 10.35 7.91 28.20
C LEU A 43 11.00 9.29 28.08
N ALA A 44 10.73 10.20 29.01
CA ALA A 44 11.35 11.53 29.05
C ALA A 44 12.85 11.48 29.35
N GLU A 45 13.31 10.53 30.17
CA GLU A 45 14.74 10.28 30.36
C GLU A 45 15.45 9.81 29.09
N ILE A 46 14.76 8.97 28.25
CA ILE A 46 15.33 8.47 27.00
C ILE A 46 15.43 9.57 25.93
N VAL A 47 14.33 10.30 25.66
CA VAL A 47 14.24 11.21 24.50
C VAL A 47 14.29 12.70 24.84
N GLY A 48 14.29 13.02 26.12
CA GLY A 48 14.09 14.37 26.66
C GLY A 48 12.60 14.75 26.78
N PRO A 49 12.22 15.49 27.83
CA PRO A 49 10.81 15.75 28.18
C PRO A 49 10.03 16.47 27.07
N ARG A 50 10.70 17.34 26.30
CA ARG A 50 10.08 18.05 25.15
C ARG A 50 9.70 17.13 23.99
N HIS A 51 10.04 15.86 24.00
CA HIS A 51 9.77 14.88 22.93
C HIS A 51 8.80 13.79 23.36
N VAL A 52 8.18 13.93 24.55
CA VAL A 52 7.06 13.12 25.00
C VAL A 52 5.80 14.01 25.02
N ARG A 53 4.68 13.53 24.42
CA ARG A 53 3.41 14.24 24.36
C ARG A 53 2.37 13.49 25.17
N THR A 54 1.87 14.12 26.22
CA THR A 54 0.85 13.57 27.11
C THR A 54 -0.42 14.42 27.15
N ALA A 55 -0.30 15.71 26.86
CA ALA A 55 -1.45 16.62 26.85
C ALA A 55 -2.43 16.25 25.74
N LEU A 56 -3.72 16.21 26.04
CA LEU A 56 -4.76 15.82 25.08
C LEU A 56 -4.70 16.63 23.77
N PRO A 57 -4.54 17.97 23.76
CA PRO A 57 -4.44 18.72 22.51
C PRO A 57 -3.30 18.27 21.61
N GLU A 58 -2.13 17.93 22.19
CA GLU A 58 -0.99 17.42 21.42
C GLU A 58 -1.27 16.03 20.84
N ARG A 59 -1.83 15.12 21.65
CA ARG A 59 -2.17 13.76 21.20
C ARG A 59 -3.25 13.74 20.11
N LEU A 60 -4.17 14.70 20.14
CA LEU A 60 -5.20 14.86 19.11
C LEU A 60 -4.62 15.16 17.72
N THR A 61 -3.44 15.75 17.61
CA THR A 61 -2.77 15.98 16.32
C THR A 61 -2.33 14.68 15.64
N TYR A 62 -2.22 13.59 16.41
CA TYR A 62 -1.86 12.26 15.93
C TYR A 62 -3.06 11.30 15.82
N ALA A 63 -4.26 11.78 16.11
CA ALA A 63 -5.45 10.94 16.19
C ALA A 63 -6.01 10.51 14.83
N LYS A 64 -5.44 11.00 13.74
CA LYS A 64 -5.80 10.66 12.35
C LYS A 64 -4.55 10.41 11.52
N ASP A 65 -4.71 9.70 10.42
CA ASP A 65 -3.76 9.62 9.32
C ASP A 65 -4.33 10.34 8.07
N GLY A 66 -3.92 9.95 6.88
CA GLY A 66 -4.43 10.49 5.62
C GLY A 66 -5.88 10.10 5.32
N LEU A 67 -6.41 9.03 5.95
CA LEU A 67 -7.79 8.60 5.83
C LEU A 67 -8.62 9.17 7.00
N PRO A 68 -9.50 10.17 6.77
CA PRO A 68 -10.18 10.88 7.86
C PRO A 68 -11.29 10.08 8.54
N THR A 69 -11.69 8.94 8.03
CA THR A 69 -12.80 8.09 8.53
C THR A 69 -12.50 7.47 9.89
N HIS A 70 -11.24 7.13 10.15
CA HIS A 70 -10.80 6.57 11.42
C HIS A 70 -10.21 7.65 12.34
N ARG A 71 -10.51 7.52 13.63
CA ARG A 71 -9.95 8.41 14.66
C ARG A 71 -9.65 7.61 15.92
N ARG A 72 -8.37 7.59 16.33
CA ARG A 72 -7.90 6.96 17.57
C ARG A 72 -6.89 7.87 18.25
N VAL A 73 -7.07 8.11 19.54
CA VAL A 73 -6.20 9.02 20.31
C VAL A 73 -5.17 8.17 21.05
N PRO A 74 -3.87 8.28 20.75
CA PRO A 74 -2.83 7.51 21.44
C PRO A 74 -2.75 7.83 22.92
N GLY A 75 -2.34 6.87 23.76
CA GLY A 75 -2.12 7.08 25.19
C GLY A 75 -0.97 8.06 25.46
N VAL A 76 0.15 7.82 24.80
CA VAL A 76 1.36 8.66 24.85
C VAL A 76 1.95 8.73 23.44
N VAL A 77 2.56 9.87 23.09
CA VAL A 77 3.33 10.02 21.86
C VAL A 77 4.78 10.29 22.21
N VAL A 78 5.70 9.52 21.64
CA VAL A 78 7.14 9.69 21.84
C VAL A 78 7.85 9.91 20.52
N LEU A 79 8.79 10.86 20.47
CA LEU A 79 9.50 11.26 19.25
C LEU A 79 11.01 11.02 19.46
N PRO A 80 11.53 9.80 19.23
CA PRO A 80 12.97 9.53 19.31
C PRO A 80 13.74 10.35 18.26
N GLY A 81 14.96 10.73 18.60
CA GLY A 81 15.85 11.52 17.74
C GLY A 81 16.93 10.71 17.05
N ASN A 82 17.13 9.46 17.46
CA ASN A 82 18.14 8.58 16.91
C ASN A 82 17.77 7.09 17.11
N ARG A 83 18.55 6.22 16.47
CA ARG A 83 18.42 4.77 16.51
C ARG A 83 18.37 4.19 17.92
N ASP A 84 19.30 4.62 18.78
CA ASP A 84 19.47 4.03 20.11
C ASP A 84 18.29 4.39 21.04
N GLU A 85 17.73 5.58 20.89
CA GLU A 85 16.49 5.98 21.56
C GLU A 85 15.29 5.10 21.10
N VAL A 86 15.18 4.76 19.81
CA VAL A 86 14.14 3.84 19.32
C VAL A 86 14.29 2.48 19.98
N ILE A 87 15.51 1.92 20.00
CA ILE A 87 15.79 0.60 20.59
C ILE A 87 15.50 0.61 22.10
N ALA A 88 15.88 1.68 22.81
CA ALA A 88 15.61 1.82 24.24
C ALA A 88 14.11 1.87 24.54
N ILE A 89 13.33 2.64 23.75
CA ILE A 89 11.88 2.72 23.88
C ILE A 89 11.23 1.35 23.62
N VAL A 90 11.56 0.70 22.51
CA VAL A 90 10.98 -0.60 22.15
C VAL A 90 11.30 -1.66 23.22
N ARG A 91 12.54 -1.67 23.72
CA ARG A 91 12.94 -2.57 24.81
C ARG A 91 12.18 -2.31 26.11
N LEU A 92 11.98 -1.04 26.48
CA LEU A 92 11.17 -0.65 27.63
C LEU A 92 9.72 -1.15 27.49
N LEU A 93 9.09 -0.85 26.35
CA LEU A 93 7.70 -1.25 26.09
C LEU A 93 7.55 -2.77 26.01
N GLY A 94 8.55 -3.45 25.42
CA GLY A 94 8.64 -4.90 25.41
C GLY A 94 8.70 -5.50 26.82
N ALA A 95 9.55 -4.99 27.70
CA ALA A 95 9.67 -5.44 29.08
C ALA A 95 8.40 -5.18 29.91
N LEU A 96 7.69 -4.10 29.60
CA LEU A 96 6.42 -3.76 30.27
C LEU A 96 5.20 -4.47 29.66
N GLY A 97 5.34 -5.20 28.55
CA GLY A 97 4.22 -5.81 27.83
C GLY A 97 3.25 -4.78 27.25
N MET A 98 3.73 -3.59 26.91
CA MET A 98 2.89 -2.49 26.39
C MET A 98 2.80 -2.49 24.87
N PRO A 99 1.61 -2.30 24.30
CA PRO A 99 1.45 -2.15 22.87
C PRO A 99 2.02 -0.81 22.38
N PHE A 100 2.54 -0.82 21.16
CA PHE A 100 3.04 0.40 20.53
C PHE A 100 2.80 0.39 19.01
N VAL A 101 2.75 1.58 18.44
CA VAL A 101 2.54 1.79 17.00
C VAL A 101 3.68 2.64 16.45
N PRO A 102 4.47 2.14 15.50
CA PRO A 102 5.42 2.97 14.77
C PRO A 102 4.69 3.87 13.78
N ARG A 103 5.14 5.12 13.65
CA ARG A 103 4.53 6.09 12.73
C ARG A 103 5.59 6.95 12.05
N GLY A 104 5.48 7.08 10.74
CA GLY A 104 6.18 8.08 9.95
C GLY A 104 5.44 9.42 9.97
N ALA A 105 5.17 10.00 8.80
CA ALA A 105 4.42 11.25 8.67
C ALA A 105 2.89 11.09 8.85
N GLY A 106 2.36 9.87 8.82
CA GLY A 106 0.94 9.59 8.93
C GLY A 106 0.14 9.98 7.69
N THR A 107 0.74 9.85 6.51
CA THR A 107 0.11 10.11 5.21
C THR A 107 -0.64 8.91 4.65
N GLY A 108 -0.53 7.73 5.28
CA GLY A 108 -1.21 6.50 4.86
C GLY A 108 -2.73 6.63 4.87
N LEU A 109 -3.40 5.78 4.09
CA LEU A 109 -4.85 5.83 3.81
C LEU A 109 -5.58 4.57 4.30
N SER A 110 -5.01 3.84 5.26
CA SER A 110 -5.57 2.58 5.77
C SER A 110 -5.90 2.57 7.26
N GLY A 111 -5.57 3.64 8.00
CA GLY A 111 -5.65 3.65 9.47
C GLY A 111 -4.47 2.90 10.12
N GLY A 112 -3.46 2.51 9.34
CA GLY A 112 -2.30 1.73 9.79
C GLY A 112 -1.45 2.43 10.86
N ALA A 113 -1.34 3.75 10.81
CA ALA A 113 -0.51 4.55 11.73
C ALA A 113 -1.25 5.07 12.98
N LEU A 114 -2.44 4.55 13.29
CA LEU A 114 -3.26 4.99 14.43
C LEU A 114 -3.04 4.11 15.66
N ALA A 115 -2.89 4.73 16.83
CA ALA A 115 -2.74 4.04 18.10
C ALA A 115 -3.95 4.26 19.01
N ASP A 116 -4.36 3.23 19.74
CA ASP A 116 -5.39 3.31 20.76
C ASP A 116 -4.88 3.95 22.06
N GLY A 117 -5.80 4.28 22.98
CA GLY A 117 -5.50 4.99 24.23
C GLY A 117 -4.59 4.24 25.21
N ASP A 118 -4.42 2.94 25.04
CA ASP A 118 -3.54 2.07 25.82
C ASP A 118 -2.16 1.83 25.16
N ALA A 119 -1.96 2.36 23.94
CA ALA A 119 -0.73 2.18 23.18
C ALA A 119 0.15 3.43 23.15
N VAL A 120 1.46 3.23 23.05
CA VAL A 120 2.45 4.28 22.81
C VAL A 120 2.67 4.46 21.32
N LEU A 121 2.52 5.69 20.83
CA LEU A 121 2.81 6.05 19.44
C LEU A 121 4.28 6.49 19.33
N ILE A 122 5.09 5.75 18.57
CA ILE A 122 6.51 6.05 18.32
C ILE A 122 6.63 6.78 16.96
N VAL A 123 6.85 8.09 16.99
CA VAL A 123 6.91 8.93 15.78
C VAL A 123 8.35 9.11 15.33
N LEU A 124 8.69 8.56 14.17
CA LEU A 124 10.07 8.43 13.68
C LEU A 124 10.55 9.63 12.83
N THR A 125 9.77 10.70 12.73
CA THR A 125 10.06 11.84 11.83
C THR A 125 11.33 12.62 12.17
N ARG A 126 11.90 12.46 13.39
CA ARG A 126 13.18 13.06 13.78
C ARG A 126 14.39 12.26 13.28
N LEU A 127 14.22 10.98 12.95
CA LEU A 127 15.25 10.15 12.31
C LEU A 127 15.25 10.43 10.81
N ASN A 128 15.79 11.58 10.37
CA ASN A 128 15.61 12.08 9.00
C ASN A 128 16.92 12.37 8.26
N ARG A 129 18.00 11.71 8.64
CA ARG A 129 19.31 11.85 8.00
C ARG A 129 19.47 10.88 6.82
N ILE A 130 20.00 11.38 5.72
CA ILE A 130 20.58 10.57 4.65
C ILE A 130 21.99 10.23 5.09
N LEU A 131 22.23 8.97 5.45
CA LEU A 131 23.50 8.53 6.06
C LEU A 131 24.60 8.36 5.00
N LYS A 132 24.22 7.89 3.79
CA LYS A 132 25.14 7.66 2.68
C LYS A 132 24.39 7.73 1.35
N ILE A 133 25.03 8.32 0.32
CA ILE A 133 24.71 8.13 -1.09
C ILE A 133 25.93 7.50 -1.73
N ASP A 134 25.80 6.28 -2.25
CA ASP A 134 26.84 5.57 -2.97
C ASP A 134 26.47 5.56 -4.47
N ALA A 135 26.93 6.59 -5.15
CA ALA A 135 26.63 6.77 -6.57
C ALA A 135 27.23 5.67 -7.46
N ARG A 136 28.36 5.08 -7.06
CA ARG A 136 29.01 4.00 -7.82
C ARG A 136 28.20 2.71 -7.79
N ASN A 137 27.63 2.39 -6.62
CA ASN A 137 26.80 1.20 -6.43
C ASN A 137 25.30 1.51 -6.58
N ARG A 138 24.93 2.78 -6.87
CA ARG A 138 23.55 3.25 -7.06
C ARG A 138 22.65 2.87 -5.88
N LEU A 139 23.11 3.17 -4.67
CA LEU A 139 22.35 2.93 -3.46
C LEU A 139 22.43 4.12 -2.50
N ALA A 140 21.46 4.20 -1.60
CA ALA A 140 21.50 5.12 -0.47
C ALA A 140 21.17 4.39 0.83
N VAL A 141 21.76 4.87 1.92
CA VAL A 141 21.45 4.44 3.28
C VAL A 141 20.81 5.62 4.00
N VAL A 142 19.60 5.40 4.52
CA VAL A 142 18.79 6.47 5.11
C VAL A 142 18.17 6.05 6.44
N GLU A 143 17.83 7.02 7.26
CA GLU A 143 16.96 6.85 8.41
C GLU A 143 15.48 6.84 7.98
N PRO A 144 14.58 6.19 8.75
CA PRO A 144 13.17 5.98 8.35
C PRO A 144 12.35 7.26 8.21
N GLY A 145 12.71 8.34 8.88
CA GLY A 145 12.02 9.63 8.83
C GLY A 145 12.45 10.54 7.68
N VAL A 146 13.34 10.10 6.80
CA VAL A 146 13.70 10.86 5.58
C VAL A 146 12.47 11.02 4.71
N VAL A 147 12.13 12.26 4.35
CA VAL A 147 11.02 12.54 3.43
C VAL A 147 11.39 12.05 2.02
N ASN A 148 10.47 11.31 1.40
CA ASN A 148 10.69 10.60 0.13
C ASN A 148 11.37 11.49 -0.94
N VAL A 149 10.79 12.64 -1.29
CA VAL A 149 11.33 13.54 -2.33
C VAL A 149 12.73 14.06 -1.99
N ARG A 150 13.10 14.20 -0.71
CA ARG A 150 14.43 14.67 -0.31
C ARG A 150 15.54 13.71 -0.72
N LEU A 151 15.23 12.40 -0.75
CA LEU A 151 16.21 11.42 -1.21
C LEU A 151 16.52 11.59 -2.70
N SER A 152 15.48 11.76 -3.54
CA SER A 152 15.66 12.04 -4.96
C SER A 152 16.42 13.35 -5.20
N LEU A 153 16.08 14.42 -4.48
CA LEU A 153 16.79 15.70 -4.56
C LEU A 153 18.28 15.57 -4.16
N ALA A 154 18.58 14.78 -3.14
CA ALA A 154 19.97 14.55 -2.71
C ALA A 154 20.75 13.65 -3.69
N ALA A 155 20.07 12.74 -4.40
CA ALA A 155 20.68 11.86 -5.40
C ALA A 155 20.86 12.54 -6.78
N ALA A 156 20.07 13.57 -7.09
CA ALA A 156 20.04 14.25 -8.38
C ALA A 156 21.42 14.79 -8.86
N PRO A 157 22.31 15.36 -8.00
CA PRO A 157 23.65 15.77 -8.42
C PRO A 157 24.52 14.63 -8.96
N HIS A 158 24.15 13.37 -8.66
CA HIS A 158 24.80 12.16 -9.18
C HIS A 158 24.11 11.58 -10.39
N GLY A 159 23.10 12.25 -10.97
CA GLY A 159 22.28 11.74 -12.07
C GLY A 159 21.39 10.56 -11.65
N LEU A 160 21.06 10.45 -10.35
CA LEU A 160 20.29 9.36 -9.76
C LEU A 160 19.00 9.89 -9.11
N GLN A 161 18.05 9.00 -8.94
CA GLN A 161 16.78 9.26 -8.26
C GLN A 161 16.30 8.03 -7.48
N TYR A 162 15.44 8.25 -6.49
CA TYR A 162 14.62 7.21 -5.85
C TYR A 162 13.26 7.20 -6.54
N THR A 163 12.88 6.09 -7.14
CA THR A 163 11.77 6.03 -8.11
C THR A 163 10.38 5.90 -7.52
N PRO A 164 10.12 5.18 -6.41
CA PRO A 164 8.78 5.20 -5.82
C PRO A 164 8.37 6.63 -5.46
N ASP A 165 7.35 7.14 -6.15
CA ASP A 165 6.92 8.54 -6.04
C ASP A 165 5.43 8.67 -5.67
N PRO A 166 5.00 8.18 -4.49
CA PRO A 166 3.60 8.29 -4.08
C PRO A 166 3.14 9.75 -4.13
N SER A 167 1.84 9.97 -4.33
CA SER A 167 1.28 11.34 -4.40
C SER A 167 1.61 12.19 -3.17
N SER A 168 1.90 11.54 -2.05
CA SER A 168 2.35 12.14 -0.78
C SER A 168 3.86 12.35 -0.67
N GLN A 169 4.67 12.16 -1.72
CA GLN A 169 6.15 12.14 -1.68
C GLN A 169 6.80 13.38 -1.02
N THR A 170 6.10 14.51 -1.03
CA THR A 170 6.58 15.75 -0.38
C THR A 170 6.43 15.75 1.15
N ALA A 171 5.72 14.78 1.72
CA ALA A 171 5.43 14.65 3.13
C ALA A 171 5.73 13.24 3.69
N CYS A 172 5.43 12.16 2.95
CA CYS A 172 5.66 10.79 3.40
C CYS A 172 7.14 10.51 3.63
N THR A 173 7.42 9.52 4.47
CA THR A 173 8.79 9.14 4.85
C THR A 173 9.17 7.80 4.25
N ILE A 174 10.48 7.56 4.05
CA ILE A 174 10.99 6.29 3.52
C ILE A 174 10.58 5.11 4.40
N GLY A 175 10.59 5.26 5.75
CA GLY A 175 10.11 4.22 6.66
C GLY A 175 8.61 3.96 6.54
N GLY A 176 7.80 5.00 6.25
CA GLY A 176 6.39 4.85 5.93
C GLY A 176 6.18 4.13 4.59
N ASN A 177 6.98 4.47 3.57
CA ASN A 177 6.95 3.78 2.28
C ASN A 177 7.29 2.28 2.43
N VAL A 178 8.29 1.94 3.27
CA VAL A 178 8.64 0.55 3.59
C VAL A 178 7.48 -0.17 4.29
N ALA A 179 6.86 0.47 5.28
CA ALA A 179 5.76 -0.13 6.03
C ALA A 179 4.56 -0.46 5.13
N GLU A 180 4.18 0.45 4.25
CA GLU A 180 2.99 0.32 3.37
C GLU A 180 3.32 -0.35 2.02
N ASN A 181 4.57 -0.62 1.69
CA ASN A 181 5.01 -0.95 0.33
C ASN A 181 4.51 0.09 -0.69
N ALA A 182 4.68 1.36 -0.38
CA ALA A 182 4.10 2.46 -1.13
C ALA A 182 4.48 2.44 -2.61
N GLY A 183 3.49 2.74 -3.43
CA GLY A 183 3.59 2.82 -4.89
C GLY A 183 3.64 4.26 -5.41
N GLY A 184 2.92 4.51 -6.50
CA GLY A 184 2.80 5.80 -7.17
C GLY A 184 2.65 5.67 -8.68
N PRO A 185 2.54 6.78 -9.42
CA PRO A 185 2.28 6.78 -10.86
C PRO A 185 3.29 6.00 -11.71
N HIS A 186 4.54 5.90 -11.25
CA HIS A 186 5.62 5.28 -12.02
C HIS A 186 5.83 3.79 -11.68
N CYS A 187 4.95 3.19 -10.86
CA CYS A 187 5.07 1.77 -10.44
C CYS A 187 4.96 0.80 -11.60
N LEU A 188 4.19 1.12 -12.64
CA LEU A 188 4.04 0.27 -13.82
C LEU A 188 5.40 -0.16 -14.42
N LYS A 189 6.35 0.76 -14.50
CA LYS A 189 7.69 0.50 -15.06
C LYS A 189 8.73 0.19 -14.00
N TYR A 190 8.71 0.90 -12.90
CA TYR A 190 9.79 0.89 -11.92
C TYR A 190 9.51 0.05 -10.69
N GLY A 191 8.26 -0.42 -10.52
CA GLY A 191 7.84 -1.19 -9.36
C GLY A 191 7.57 -0.33 -8.13
N VAL A 192 7.14 -0.99 -7.08
CA VAL A 192 6.80 -0.42 -5.76
C VAL A 192 8.03 -0.41 -4.83
N THR A 193 7.86 0.07 -3.61
CA THR A 193 8.96 0.17 -2.63
C THR A 193 9.73 -1.14 -2.44
N ALA A 194 9.06 -2.31 -2.43
CA ALA A 194 9.71 -3.62 -2.25
C ALA A 194 10.81 -3.88 -3.29
N THR A 195 10.66 -3.43 -4.52
CA THR A 195 11.68 -3.60 -5.58
C THR A 195 12.92 -2.74 -5.37
N HIS A 196 12.87 -1.78 -4.47
CA HIS A 196 13.95 -0.81 -4.23
C HIS A 196 14.65 -0.98 -2.88
N VAL A 197 14.05 -1.70 -1.92
CA VAL A 197 14.68 -1.95 -0.62
C VAL A 197 15.66 -3.10 -0.73
N LEU A 198 16.93 -2.87 -0.35
CA LEU A 198 18.00 -3.85 -0.41
C LEU A 198 18.30 -4.45 0.96
N ALA A 199 18.26 -3.63 2.01
CA ALA A 199 18.52 -4.07 3.37
C ALA A 199 17.83 -3.18 4.40
N LEU A 200 17.54 -3.75 5.56
CA LEU A 200 16.89 -3.09 6.69
C LEU A 200 17.60 -3.44 7.99
N GLU A 201 17.75 -2.47 8.87
CA GLU A 201 17.97 -2.72 10.29
C GLU A 201 16.64 -2.53 11.00
N VAL A 202 16.22 -3.51 11.78
CA VAL A 202 14.89 -3.56 12.42
C VAL A 202 15.04 -3.82 13.92
N ALA A 203 14.39 -2.98 14.75
CA ALA A 203 14.14 -3.27 16.15
C ALA A 203 12.87 -4.12 16.28
N LEU A 204 13.01 -5.36 16.76
CA LEU A 204 11.91 -6.29 17.02
C LEU A 204 11.12 -5.92 18.28
N ALA A 205 9.95 -6.53 18.48
CA ALA A 205 9.04 -6.26 19.59
C ALA A 205 9.67 -6.33 21.00
N ASP A 206 10.75 -7.09 21.17
CA ASP A 206 11.51 -7.26 22.41
C ASP A 206 12.75 -6.36 22.50
N GLY A 207 12.99 -5.51 21.48
CA GLY A 207 14.14 -4.60 21.40
C GLY A 207 15.43 -5.25 20.93
N ARG A 208 15.42 -6.52 20.48
CA ARG A 208 16.52 -7.08 19.70
C ARG A 208 16.60 -6.36 18.35
N VAL A 209 17.81 -6.25 17.83
CA VAL A 209 18.03 -5.64 16.51
C VAL A 209 18.49 -6.72 15.54
N VAL A 210 17.87 -6.74 14.38
CA VAL A 210 18.22 -7.66 13.30
C VAL A 210 18.54 -6.90 12.02
N GLU A 211 19.48 -7.44 11.26
CA GLU A 211 19.81 -6.98 9.91
C GLU A 211 19.12 -7.91 8.90
N LEU A 212 18.37 -7.35 7.96
CA LEU A 212 17.68 -8.06 6.89
C LEU A 212 18.26 -7.66 5.55
N GLY A 213 18.47 -8.62 4.66
CA GLY A 213 19.01 -8.37 3.33
C GLY A 213 20.49 -7.97 3.32
N SER A 214 20.94 -7.44 2.19
CA SER A 214 22.33 -7.03 1.97
C SER A 214 22.40 -5.89 0.94
N PRO A 215 23.29 -4.89 1.12
CA PRO A 215 23.55 -3.88 0.10
C PRO A 215 24.06 -4.46 -1.23
N GLY A 216 24.62 -5.67 -1.20
CA GLY A 216 25.23 -6.35 -2.36
C GLY A 216 24.25 -7.10 -3.25
N GLY A 217 22.99 -7.20 -2.91
CA GLY A 217 21.97 -7.88 -3.72
C GLY A 217 21.17 -8.95 -2.98
N GLU A 218 20.80 -10.02 -3.68
CA GLU A 218 19.92 -11.10 -3.23
C GLU A 218 20.37 -11.74 -1.91
N PRO A 219 19.48 -11.89 -0.92
CA PRO A 219 19.80 -12.59 0.32
C PRO A 219 19.95 -14.10 0.09
N TRP A 220 20.84 -14.73 0.85
CA TRP A 220 20.94 -16.19 0.89
C TRP A 220 19.90 -16.73 1.87
N GLY A 221 18.84 -17.38 1.35
CA GLY A 221 17.74 -17.95 2.12
C GLY A 221 16.41 -17.23 1.89
N PRO A 222 15.44 -17.32 2.83
CA PRO A 222 14.15 -16.64 2.69
C PRO A 222 14.31 -15.12 2.54
N ASP A 223 13.51 -14.51 1.67
CA ASP A 223 13.47 -13.07 1.49
C ASP A 223 12.75 -12.38 2.67
N LEU A 224 13.52 -12.09 3.72
CA LEU A 224 13.00 -11.40 4.89
C LEU A 224 12.79 -9.90 4.65
N VAL A 225 13.45 -9.30 3.66
CA VAL A 225 13.22 -7.91 3.27
C VAL A 225 11.85 -7.78 2.61
N GLY A 226 11.56 -8.64 1.61
CA GLY A 226 10.24 -8.66 0.96
C GLY A 226 9.11 -9.00 1.92
N LEU A 227 9.38 -9.84 2.94
CA LEU A 227 8.40 -10.14 3.99
C LEU A 227 8.14 -8.94 4.91
N PHE A 228 9.17 -8.13 5.22
CA PHE A 228 9.05 -6.97 6.10
C PHE A 228 8.40 -5.76 5.40
N VAL A 229 8.73 -5.54 4.12
CA VAL A 229 8.16 -4.45 3.33
C VAL A 229 6.67 -4.72 3.10
N GLY A 230 5.81 -3.76 3.41
CA GLY A 230 4.35 -3.92 3.36
C GLY A 230 3.75 -4.59 4.60
N SER A 231 4.55 -4.79 5.68
CA SER A 231 4.02 -5.31 6.96
C SER A 231 3.19 -4.31 7.76
N GLU A 232 3.07 -3.08 7.29
CA GLU A 232 2.34 -1.98 7.95
C GLU A 232 2.75 -1.79 9.42
N GLY A 233 4.07 -1.97 9.70
CA GLY A 233 4.62 -1.83 11.03
C GLY A 233 4.26 -2.95 12.01
N ASN A 234 3.78 -4.11 11.55
CA ASN A 234 3.43 -5.24 12.44
C ASN A 234 4.64 -6.10 12.85
N PHE A 235 5.77 -6.00 12.15
CA PHE A 235 6.92 -6.89 12.37
C PHE A 235 8.07 -6.23 13.14
N GLY A 236 7.94 -4.94 13.47
CA GLY A 236 8.96 -4.19 14.18
C GLY A 236 9.13 -2.76 13.66
N VAL A 237 10.20 -2.11 14.07
CA VAL A 237 10.51 -0.72 13.72
C VAL A 237 11.80 -0.66 12.90
N ALA A 238 11.71 -0.27 11.62
CA ALA A 238 12.91 -0.03 10.82
C ALA A 238 13.65 1.21 11.35
N THR A 239 14.95 1.06 11.60
CA THR A 239 15.83 2.13 12.12
C THR A 239 16.84 2.60 11.08
N ARG A 240 17.17 1.77 10.09
CA ARG A 240 18.04 2.08 8.96
C ARG A 240 17.56 1.32 7.72
N ILE A 241 17.56 2.00 6.60
CA ILE A 241 17.03 1.48 5.33
C ILE A 241 18.06 1.70 4.24
N THR A 242 18.41 0.64 3.52
CA THR A 242 19.25 0.71 2.31
C THR A 242 18.35 0.54 1.10
N VAL A 243 18.38 1.51 0.19
CA VAL A 243 17.56 1.51 -1.02
C VAL A 243 18.40 1.62 -2.28
N ARG A 244 17.89 1.04 -3.36
CA ARG A 244 18.41 1.18 -4.72
C ARG A 244 18.03 2.55 -5.28
N LEU A 245 18.97 3.16 -5.99
CA LEU A 245 18.75 4.37 -6.79
C LEU A 245 18.82 4.02 -8.27
N LEU A 246 17.99 4.67 -9.07
CA LEU A 246 17.99 4.49 -10.52
C LEU A 246 18.55 5.74 -11.22
N PRO A 247 19.13 5.60 -12.42
CA PRO A 247 19.49 6.76 -13.24
C PRO A 247 18.27 7.61 -13.58
N VAL A 248 18.42 8.92 -13.57
CA VAL A 248 17.41 9.82 -14.12
C VAL A 248 17.30 9.59 -15.63
N ALA A 249 16.08 9.44 -16.13
CA ALA A 249 15.82 9.27 -17.56
C ALA A 249 16.30 10.51 -18.34
N ARG A 250 17.01 10.28 -19.47
CA ARG A 250 17.53 11.36 -20.31
C ARG A 250 16.51 11.90 -21.32
N ALA A 251 15.57 11.05 -21.68
CA ALA A 251 14.50 11.38 -22.60
C ALA A 251 13.15 11.05 -21.96
N VAL A 252 12.18 11.93 -22.13
CA VAL A 252 10.81 11.76 -21.63
C VAL A 252 9.83 12.30 -22.64
N ARG A 253 8.73 11.59 -22.88
CA ARG A 253 7.58 12.02 -23.68
C ARG A 253 6.31 11.80 -22.89
N THR A 254 5.46 12.81 -22.84
CA THR A 254 4.16 12.75 -22.14
C THR A 254 3.05 13.01 -23.14
N LEU A 255 2.10 12.08 -23.22
CA LEU A 255 0.94 12.14 -24.08
C LEU A 255 -0.32 12.29 -23.23
N LEU A 256 -1.26 13.12 -23.68
CA LEU A 256 -2.61 13.22 -23.15
C LEU A 256 -3.60 12.80 -24.23
N ALA A 257 -4.32 11.72 -24.03
CA ALA A 257 -5.40 11.26 -24.88
C ALA A 257 -6.75 11.49 -24.22
N ASP A 258 -7.78 11.90 -24.98
CA ASP A 258 -9.13 12.08 -24.48
C ASP A 258 -10.14 11.17 -25.18
N PHE A 259 -11.14 10.73 -24.41
CA PHE A 259 -12.11 9.72 -24.82
C PHE A 259 -13.55 10.17 -24.54
N THR A 260 -14.48 9.66 -25.35
CA THR A 260 -15.92 9.92 -25.20
C THR A 260 -16.63 8.93 -24.26
N SER A 261 -15.95 7.86 -23.83
CA SER A 261 -16.45 6.90 -22.83
C SER A 261 -15.33 6.33 -21.95
N LEU A 262 -15.69 5.94 -20.72
CA LEU A 262 -14.78 5.23 -19.81
C LEU A 262 -14.39 3.85 -20.35
N ARG A 263 -15.33 3.17 -21.03
CA ARG A 263 -15.09 1.85 -21.64
C ARG A 263 -13.97 1.91 -22.67
N THR A 264 -14.06 2.81 -23.65
CA THR A 264 -13.02 2.94 -24.68
C THR A 264 -11.68 3.35 -24.12
N ALA A 265 -11.65 4.19 -23.07
CA ALA A 265 -10.42 4.53 -22.37
C ALA A 265 -9.79 3.31 -21.68
N GLY A 266 -10.60 2.45 -21.03
CA GLY A 266 -10.14 1.21 -20.40
C GLY A 266 -9.64 0.17 -21.41
N GLU A 267 -10.30 0.04 -22.56
CA GLU A 267 -9.86 -0.81 -23.66
C GLU A 267 -8.52 -0.33 -24.24
N ALA A 268 -8.35 0.99 -24.38
CA ALA A 268 -7.10 1.59 -24.84
C ALA A 268 -5.94 1.32 -23.88
N VAL A 269 -6.18 1.30 -22.55
CA VAL A 269 -5.16 0.91 -21.56
C VAL A 269 -4.63 -0.50 -21.83
N SER A 270 -5.55 -1.46 -21.99
CA SER A 270 -5.20 -2.86 -22.30
C SER A 270 -4.41 -2.98 -23.60
N ALA A 271 -4.82 -2.23 -24.64
CA ALA A 271 -4.16 -2.22 -25.95
C ALA A 271 -2.74 -1.62 -25.89
N VAL A 272 -2.54 -0.56 -25.11
CA VAL A 272 -1.21 0.03 -24.88
C VAL A 272 -0.25 -1.02 -24.31
N ILE A 273 -0.67 -1.74 -23.27
CA ILE A 273 0.19 -2.77 -22.66
C ILE A 273 0.40 -3.95 -23.63
N ALA A 274 -0.64 -4.34 -24.38
CA ALA A 274 -0.55 -5.42 -25.37
C ALA A 274 0.39 -5.09 -26.55
N SER A 275 0.71 -3.80 -26.79
CA SER A 275 1.70 -3.39 -27.81
C SER A 275 3.14 -3.81 -27.47
N GLY A 276 3.39 -4.28 -26.23
CA GLY A 276 4.71 -4.64 -25.73
C GLY A 276 5.52 -3.45 -25.19
N ILE A 277 4.98 -2.24 -25.27
CA ILE A 277 5.60 -1.04 -24.69
C ILE A 277 5.07 -0.87 -23.26
N VAL A 278 5.99 -0.70 -22.30
CA VAL A 278 5.67 -0.41 -20.90
C VAL A 278 5.92 1.08 -20.63
N PRO A 279 4.89 1.92 -20.59
CA PRO A 279 5.04 3.32 -20.20
C PRO A 279 5.63 3.47 -18.81
N ALA A 280 6.34 4.58 -18.56
CA ALA A 280 6.77 4.94 -17.22
C ALA A 280 5.56 5.15 -16.30
N ALA A 281 4.50 5.74 -16.85
CA ALA A 281 3.20 5.89 -16.18
C ALA A 281 2.06 5.84 -17.21
N LEU A 282 0.90 5.32 -16.79
CA LEU A 282 -0.34 5.34 -17.58
C LEU A 282 -1.52 5.57 -16.62
N GLU A 283 -2.00 6.80 -16.59
CA GLU A 283 -2.92 7.34 -15.59
C GLU A 283 -4.27 7.69 -16.23
N MET A 284 -5.38 7.41 -15.52
CA MET A 284 -6.72 7.75 -15.99
C MET A 284 -7.40 8.74 -15.04
N MET A 285 -8.16 9.68 -15.62
CA MET A 285 -9.08 10.56 -14.90
C MET A 285 -10.43 10.59 -15.64
N ASP A 286 -11.53 10.47 -14.88
CA ASP A 286 -12.88 10.63 -15.43
C ASP A 286 -13.32 12.10 -15.52
N GLN A 287 -14.48 12.33 -16.15
CA GLN A 287 -15.01 13.68 -16.35
C GLN A 287 -15.22 14.44 -15.04
N SER A 288 -15.67 13.77 -13.98
CA SER A 288 -15.88 14.40 -12.66
C SER A 288 -14.58 14.93 -12.08
N CYS A 289 -13.53 14.10 -12.15
CA CYS A 289 -12.18 14.47 -11.73
C CYS A 289 -11.61 15.59 -12.63
N ILE A 290 -11.73 15.47 -13.96
CA ILE A 290 -11.27 16.50 -14.92
C ILE A 290 -11.88 17.85 -14.57
N ARG A 291 -13.19 17.93 -14.37
CA ARG A 291 -13.87 19.18 -14.02
C ARG A 291 -13.38 19.74 -12.69
N ALA A 292 -13.23 18.91 -11.67
CA ALA A 292 -12.72 19.32 -10.36
C ALA A 292 -11.31 19.94 -10.46
N VAL A 293 -10.42 19.33 -11.28
CA VAL A 293 -9.06 19.86 -11.52
C VAL A 293 -9.11 21.17 -12.29
N GLU A 294 -9.88 21.25 -13.37
CA GLU A 294 -9.97 22.44 -14.22
C GLU A 294 -10.70 23.63 -13.54
N ASP A 295 -11.51 23.38 -12.52
CA ASP A 295 -12.12 24.40 -11.66
C ASP A 295 -11.20 24.83 -10.50
N SER A 296 -10.04 24.21 -10.37
CA SER A 296 -9.09 24.48 -9.30
C SER A 296 -7.93 25.39 -9.75
N VAL A 297 -7.06 25.76 -8.83
CA VAL A 297 -5.79 26.46 -9.12
C VAL A 297 -4.77 25.58 -9.85
N TYR A 298 -5.09 24.29 -10.04
CA TYR A 298 -4.24 23.29 -10.69
C TYR A 298 -4.69 22.99 -12.12
N ALA A 299 -5.52 23.86 -12.74
CA ALA A 299 -5.99 23.70 -14.11
C ALA A 299 -4.84 23.39 -15.07
N ALA A 300 -4.94 22.29 -15.81
CA ALA A 300 -3.88 21.75 -16.65
C ALA A 300 -4.22 21.81 -18.15
N GLY A 301 -5.44 22.25 -18.48
CA GLY A 301 -5.95 22.29 -19.85
C GLY A 301 -6.48 20.94 -20.33
N TYR A 302 -7.02 20.14 -19.42
CA TYR A 302 -7.75 18.92 -19.75
C TYR A 302 -9.09 19.25 -20.43
N PRO A 303 -9.53 18.48 -21.45
CA PRO A 303 -10.80 18.73 -22.12
C PRO A 303 -11.98 18.42 -21.18
N ARG A 304 -12.74 19.44 -20.78
CA ARG A 304 -13.82 19.37 -19.79
C ARG A 304 -15.02 18.52 -20.27
N ASP A 305 -15.15 18.32 -21.56
CA ASP A 305 -16.20 17.53 -22.22
C ASP A 305 -15.80 16.07 -22.44
N ALA A 306 -14.54 15.70 -22.17
CA ALA A 306 -14.11 14.31 -22.25
C ALA A 306 -14.76 13.47 -21.14
N ALA A 307 -15.19 12.25 -21.46
CA ALA A 307 -15.64 11.28 -20.47
C ALA A 307 -14.46 10.74 -19.64
N ALA A 308 -13.28 10.60 -20.30
CA ALA A 308 -12.03 10.25 -19.64
C ALA A 308 -10.83 10.87 -20.37
N VAL A 309 -9.73 11.03 -19.64
CA VAL A 309 -8.41 11.26 -20.21
C VAL A 309 -7.42 10.20 -19.72
N LEU A 310 -6.51 9.80 -20.63
CA LEU A 310 -5.31 9.03 -20.31
C LEU A 310 -4.10 9.92 -20.43
N LEU A 311 -3.28 9.94 -19.36
CA LEU A 311 -1.97 10.56 -19.34
C LEU A 311 -0.93 9.44 -19.38
N ALA A 312 -0.21 9.32 -20.51
CA ALA A 312 0.84 8.34 -20.70
C ALA A 312 2.22 9.05 -20.68
N GLU A 313 3.15 8.52 -19.92
CA GLU A 313 4.53 8.98 -19.92
C GLU A 313 5.48 7.86 -20.33
N LEU A 314 6.35 8.16 -21.28
CA LEU A 314 7.42 7.28 -21.72
C LEU A 314 8.74 7.92 -21.40
N ASP A 315 9.69 7.13 -20.92
CA ASP A 315 10.99 7.60 -20.55
C ASP A 315 12.10 6.57 -20.88
N GLY A 316 13.31 7.06 -21.03
CA GLY A 316 14.43 6.19 -21.37
C GLY A 316 15.77 6.91 -21.50
N GLY A 317 16.78 6.14 -21.91
CA GLY A 317 18.16 6.63 -22.10
C GLY A 317 18.40 7.32 -23.45
N HIS A 318 17.56 7.06 -24.46
CA HIS A 318 17.76 7.47 -25.86
C HIS A 318 16.51 8.14 -26.42
N GLU A 319 16.67 9.37 -26.87
CA GLU A 319 15.61 10.22 -27.40
C GLU A 319 14.84 9.55 -28.56
N ALA A 320 15.57 9.01 -29.54
CA ALA A 320 14.95 8.38 -30.72
C ALA A 320 14.08 7.17 -30.35
N ALA A 321 14.48 6.35 -29.38
CA ALA A 321 13.70 5.20 -28.93
C ALA A 321 12.43 5.65 -28.23
N VAL A 322 12.52 6.61 -27.29
CA VAL A 322 11.37 7.14 -26.56
C VAL A 322 10.38 7.84 -27.51
N THR A 323 10.88 8.50 -28.57
CA THR A 323 10.02 9.11 -29.59
C THR A 323 9.27 8.06 -30.41
N ALA A 324 9.95 6.99 -30.86
CA ALA A 324 9.32 5.90 -31.61
C ALA A 324 8.26 5.15 -30.78
N ASP A 325 8.56 4.91 -29.49
CA ASP A 325 7.60 4.34 -28.56
C ASP A 325 6.38 5.26 -28.38
N ALA A 326 6.59 6.58 -28.27
CA ALA A 326 5.49 7.55 -28.15
C ALA A 326 4.61 7.61 -29.40
N GLU A 327 5.20 7.56 -30.60
CA GLU A 327 4.47 7.49 -31.88
C GLU A 327 3.63 6.20 -31.96
N THR A 328 4.19 5.08 -31.51
CA THR A 328 3.48 3.80 -31.45
C THR A 328 2.29 3.86 -30.48
N ILE A 329 2.50 4.39 -29.29
CA ILE A 329 1.43 4.58 -28.30
C ILE A 329 0.36 5.53 -28.81
N GLU A 330 0.73 6.64 -29.48
CA GLU A 330 -0.22 7.55 -30.09
C GLU A 330 -1.08 6.83 -31.13
N ALA A 331 -0.50 6.01 -31.98
CA ALA A 331 -1.23 5.23 -32.99
C ALA A 331 -2.19 4.23 -32.32
N VAL A 332 -1.76 3.52 -31.27
CA VAL A 332 -2.60 2.59 -30.49
C VAL A 332 -3.79 3.33 -29.87
N LEU A 333 -3.54 4.47 -29.20
CA LEU A 333 -4.60 5.25 -28.55
C LEU A 333 -5.64 5.72 -29.58
N ARG A 334 -5.22 6.20 -30.75
CA ARG A 334 -6.12 6.61 -31.83
C ARG A 334 -6.92 5.44 -32.39
N ALA A 335 -6.30 4.29 -32.61
CA ALA A 335 -6.96 3.08 -33.10
C ALA A 335 -8.02 2.57 -32.11
N HIS A 336 -7.88 2.86 -30.80
CA HIS A 336 -8.79 2.46 -29.75
C HIS A 336 -9.68 3.62 -29.26
N GLY A 337 -10.02 4.56 -30.16
CA GLY A 337 -11.10 5.52 -29.96
C GLY A 337 -10.71 6.80 -29.20
N ALA A 338 -9.42 7.12 -29.09
CA ALA A 338 -9.02 8.45 -28.64
C ALA A 338 -9.51 9.51 -29.63
N ARG A 339 -10.28 10.47 -29.15
CA ARG A 339 -10.80 11.60 -29.92
C ARG A 339 -9.67 12.54 -30.37
N ALA A 340 -8.75 12.80 -29.44
CA ALA A 340 -7.51 13.53 -29.70
C ALA A 340 -6.39 12.97 -28.85
N VAL A 341 -5.16 13.06 -29.38
CA VAL A 341 -3.92 12.78 -28.64
C VAL A 341 -3.01 13.98 -28.79
N ARG A 342 -2.55 14.53 -27.67
CA ARG A 342 -1.64 15.66 -27.60
C ARG A 342 -0.34 15.22 -26.96
N VAL A 343 0.80 15.49 -27.58
CA VAL A 343 2.13 15.31 -27.00
C VAL A 343 2.53 16.62 -26.32
N ALA A 344 3.03 16.58 -25.10
CA ALA A 344 3.54 17.76 -24.42
C ALA A 344 4.69 18.37 -25.22
N ALA A 345 4.58 19.66 -25.57
CA ALA A 345 5.54 20.34 -26.42
C ALA A 345 6.88 20.60 -25.72
N ASP A 346 6.85 20.76 -24.40
CA ASP A 346 8.01 21.09 -23.57
C ASP A 346 7.84 20.60 -22.13
N ALA A 347 8.90 20.79 -21.33
CA ALA A 347 8.91 20.40 -19.92
C ALA A 347 7.84 21.14 -19.10
N GLN A 348 7.55 22.40 -19.41
CA GLN A 348 6.55 23.19 -18.68
C GLN A 348 5.14 22.64 -18.90
N GLN A 349 4.80 22.27 -20.14
CA GLN A 349 3.50 21.65 -20.44
C GLN A 349 3.39 20.27 -19.78
N ARG A 350 4.46 19.47 -19.81
CA ARG A 350 4.55 18.21 -19.09
C ARG A 350 4.28 18.40 -17.60
N GLU A 351 5.00 19.30 -16.95
CA GLU A 351 4.83 19.57 -15.53
C GLU A 351 3.41 20.02 -15.19
N ARG A 352 2.77 20.82 -16.04
CA ARG A 352 1.38 21.26 -15.86
C ARG A 352 0.41 20.08 -15.91
N LEU A 353 0.55 19.19 -16.88
CA LEU A 353 -0.27 17.97 -16.98
C LEU A 353 -0.11 17.10 -15.74
N TRP A 354 1.13 16.87 -15.31
CA TRP A 354 1.41 16.11 -14.09
C TRP A 354 0.93 16.81 -12.80
N LEU A 355 1.01 18.13 -12.74
CA LEU A 355 0.48 18.89 -11.58
C LEU A 355 -1.01 18.67 -11.43
N GLY A 356 -1.78 18.75 -12.53
CA GLY A 356 -3.21 18.47 -12.54
C GLY A 356 -3.51 17.06 -12.01
N ARG A 357 -2.82 16.04 -12.52
CA ARG A 357 -2.96 14.65 -12.06
C ARG A 357 -2.56 14.46 -10.59
N LYS A 358 -1.38 14.94 -10.17
CA LYS A 358 -0.88 14.80 -8.79
C LYS A 358 -1.72 15.58 -7.76
N LYS A 359 -2.42 16.63 -8.17
CA LYS A 359 -3.29 17.45 -7.30
C LYS A 359 -4.79 17.14 -7.44
N ALA A 360 -5.15 16.17 -8.28
CA ALA A 360 -6.53 15.76 -8.52
C ALA A 360 -7.26 15.39 -7.21
N PHE A 361 -6.63 14.63 -6.32
CA PHE A 361 -7.20 14.28 -5.02
C PHE A 361 -7.57 15.51 -4.19
N GLY A 362 -6.66 16.50 -4.11
CA GLY A 362 -6.94 17.76 -3.42
C GLY A 362 -8.02 18.60 -4.13
N ALA A 363 -8.06 18.56 -5.47
CA ALA A 363 -9.09 19.27 -6.24
C ALA A 363 -10.49 18.68 -6.01
N MET A 364 -10.61 17.36 -5.90
CA MET A 364 -11.88 16.68 -5.59
C MET A 364 -12.45 17.03 -4.21
N GLY A 365 -11.61 17.45 -3.25
CA GLY A 365 -12.07 17.99 -1.97
C GLY A 365 -12.98 19.23 -2.08
N ARG A 366 -13.11 19.82 -3.28
CA ARG A 366 -14.09 20.89 -3.57
C ARG A 366 -15.48 20.36 -3.87
N LEU A 367 -15.60 19.09 -4.28
CA LEU A 367 -16.87 18.46 -4.63
C LEU A 367 -17.74 18.20 -3.39
N SER A 368 -17.12 17.88 -2.27
CA SER A 368 -17.80 17.67 -1.00
C SER A 368 -16.83 17.83 0.19
N ARG A 369 -17.40 17.88 1.38
CA ARG A 369 -16.65 18.06 2.63
C ARG A 369 -15.77 16.87 2.99
N ASP A 370 -16.29 15.67 2.76
CA ASP A 370 -15.62 14.41 3.08
C ASP A 370 -15.40 13.61 1.79
N LEU A 371 -14.33 12.82 1.79
CA LEU A 371 -13.93 11.99 0.67
C LEU A 371 -13.44 10.65 1.21
N VAL A 372 -13.95 9.55 0.66
CA VAL A 372 -13.42 8.20 0.89
C VAL A 372 -12.78 7.71 -0.40
N VAL A 373 -11.53 7.31 -0.31
CA VAL A 373 -10.78 6.74 -1.42
C VAL A 373 -10.79 5.24 -1.30
N GLN A 374 -11.25 4.57 -2.34
CA GLN A 374 -11.07 3.13 -2.47
C GLN A 374 -9.70 2.85 -3.10
N ASP A 375 -9.22 1.63 -2.92
CA ASP A 375 -7.95 1.18 -3.49
C ASP A 375 -8.04 -0.32 -3.70
N ALA A 376 -8.28 -0.72 -4.93
CA ALA A 376 -8.36 -2.11 -5.36
C ALA A 376 -7.58 -2.29 -6.65
N VAL A 377 -7.06 -3.47 -6.90
CA VAL A 377 -6.45 -3.82 -8.18
C VAL A 377 -7.36 -4.80 -8.89
N VAL A 378 -7.53 -4.64 -10.19
CA VAL A 378 -8.23 -5.60 -11.05
C VAL A 378 -7.37 -5.94 -12.27
N PRO A 379 -7.56 -7.12 -12.89
CA PRO A 379 -6.94 -7.40 -14.18
C PRO A 379 -7.32 -6.31 -15.19
N ARG A 380 -6.36 -5.79 -15.94
CA ARG A 380 -6.60 -4.69 -16.89
C ARG A 380 -7.71 -4.99 -17.89
N SER A 381 -7.84 -6.26 -18.30
CA SER A 381 -8.89 -6.70 -19.22
C SER A 381 -10.32 -6.54 -18.67
N THR A 382 -10.48 -6.54 -17.34
CA THR A 382 -11.79 -6.37 -16.70
C THR A 382 -12.08 -4.91 -16.32
N LEU A 383 -11.10 -4.03 -16.50
CA LEU A 383 -11.17 -2.61 -16.11
C LEU A 383 -12.42 -1.90 -16.68
N PRO A 384 -12.78 -2.04 -17.99
CA PRO A 384 -13.97 -1.40 -18.54
C PRO A 384 -15.27 -1.82 -17.82
N ASP A 385 -15.46 -3.10 -17.58
CA ASP A 385 -16.68 -3.65 -16.97
C ASP A 385 -16.77 -3.26 -15.48
N VAL A 386 -15.64 -3.25 -14.77
CA VAL A 386 -15.57 -2.85 -13.37
C VAL A 386 -15.89 -1.35 -13.23
N LEU A 387 -15.37 -0.49 -14.08
CA LEU A 387 -15.67 0.95 -14.07
C LEU A 387 -17.15 1.25 -14.31
N GLU A 388 -17.78 0.55 -15.26
CA GLU A 388 -19.23 0.67 -15.50
C GLU A 388 -20.04 0.19 -14.29
N THR A 389 -19.62 -0.91 -13.66
CA THR A 389 -20.29 -1.43 -12.46
C THR A 389 -20.14 -0.45 -11.29
N ILE A 390 -18.97 0.15 -11.08
CA ILE A 390 -18.78 1.19 -10.06
C ILE A 390 -19.69 2.39 -10.31
N ALA A 391 -19.83 2.83 -11.55
CA ALA A 391 -20.73 3.93 -11.90
C ALA A 391 -22.21 3.58 -11.60
N ARG A 392 -22.62 2.34 -11.86
CA ARG A 392 -23.96 1.84 -11.54
C ARG A 392 -24.18 1.80 -10.04
N ILE A 393 -23.24 1.23 -9.25
CA ILE A 393 -23.32 1.21 -7.78
C ILE A 393 -23.46 2.65 -7.25
N ALA A 394 -22.61 3.57 -7.72
CA ALA A 394 -22.70 4.97 -7.31
C ALA A 394 -24.08 5.57 -7.54
N ALA A 395 -24.69 5.32 -8.71
CA ALA A 395 -26.03 5.80 -9.04
C ALA A 395 -27.13 5.18 -8.16
N GLU A 396 -27.05 3.88 -7.89
CA GLU A 396 -28.00 3.14 -7.03
C GLU A 396 -27.99 3.65 -5.58
N TYR A 397 -26.82 3.99 -5.06
CA TYR A 397 -26.68 4.57 -3.72
C TYR A 397 -26.87 6.10 -3.70
N GLY A 398 -27.09 6.75 -4.84
CA GLY A 398 -27.20 8.21 -4.92
C GLY A 398 -25.92 8.92 -4.48
N LEU A 399 -24.75 8.39 -4.86
CA LEU A 399 -23.43 8.90 -4.49
C LEU A 399 -22.72 9.50 -5.70
N THR A 400 -21.84 10.47 -5.44
CA THR A 400 -20.92 11.00 -6.45
C THR A 400 -19.58 10.27 -6.34
N VAL A 401 -19.19 9.56 -7.40
CA VAL A 401 -17.89 8.91 -7.54
C VAL A 401 -17.07 9.64 -8.60
N SER A 402 -15.80 9.84 -8.33
CA SER A 402 -14.81 10.37 -9.26
C SER A 402 -13.63 9.41 -9.34
N ASN A 403 -13.13 9.17 -10.55
CA ASN A 403 -12.04 8.21 -10.76
C ASN A 403 -10.76 8.94 -11.18
N VAL A 404 -9.69 8.72 -10.42
CA VAL A 404 -8.33 9.12 -10.77
C VAL A 404 -7.37 8.04 -10.27
N PHE A 405 -6.73 7.29 -11.16
CA PHE A 405 -6.06 6.06 -10.77
C PHE A 405 -4.94 5.63 -11.74
N HIS A 406 -4.14 4.64 -11.30
CA HIS A 406 -3.04 4.04 -12.05
C HIS A 406 -3.59 2.98 -13.01
N ALA A 407 -4.01 3.42 -14.22
CA ALA A 407 -4.68 2.52 -15.16
C ALA A 407 -3.74 1.44 -15.70
N GLY A 408 -2.45 1.75 -15.82
CA GLY A 408 -1.44 0.86 -16.39
C GLY A 408 -1.23 -0.44 -15.62
N ASP A 409 -1.40 -0.45 -14.31
CA ASP A 409 -1.28 -1.64 -13.45
C ASP A 409 -2.65 -2.15 -12.92
N GLY A 410 -3.75 -1.46 -13.28
CA GLY A 410 -5.10 -1.83 -12.88
C GLY A 410 -5.46 -1.42 -11.46
N ASN A 411 -4.67 -0.55 -10.82
CA ASN A 411 -4.94 -0.07 -9.47
C ASN A 411 -5.95 1.09 -9.49
N LEU A 412 -7.18 0.79 -9.05
CA LEU A 412 -8.34 1.66 -9.07
C LEU A 412 -8.46 2.49 -7.78
N HIS A 413 -8.73 3.79 -7.93
CA HIS A 413 -9.09 4.66 -6.81
C HIS A 413 -10.45 5.35 -7.04
N PRO A 414 -11.59 4.64 -6.92
CA PRO A 414 -12.88 5.29 -6.88
C PRO A 414 -12.97 6.19 -5.64
N ASN A 415 -13.25 7.46 -5.85
CA ASN A 415 -13.31 8.48 -4.82
C ASN A 415 -14.76 8.85 -4.58
N ILE A 416 -15.32 8.49 -3.42
CA ILE A 416 -16.71 8.77 -3.04
C ILE A 416 -16.74 10.08 -2.28
N SER A 417 -17.35 11.11 -2.88
CA SER A 417 -17.54 12.43 -2.28
C SER A 417 -18.87 12.51 -1.52
N PHE A 418 -18.86 12.95 -0.24
CA PHE A 418 -20.05 13.03 0.59
C PHE A 418 -19.92 14.05 1.72
N ASP A 419 -21.06 14.43 2.36
CA ASP A 419 -21.04 15.19 3.60
C ASP A 419 -21.46 14.28 4.76
N GLY A 420 -20.50 13.86 5.59
CA GLY A 420 -20.72 12.96 6.72
C GLY A 420 -21.61 13.50 7.84
N ARG A 421 -22.08 14.76 7.75
CA ARG A 421 -23.10 15.33 8.65
C ARG A 421 -24.52 14.97 8.21
N THR A 422 -24.69 14.52 6.96
CA THR A 422 -26.00 14.09 6.44
C THR A 422 -26.38 12.76 7.07
N PRO A 423 -27.49 12.66 7.81
CA PRO A 423 -27.92 11.41 8.44
C PRO A 423 -28.06 10.28 7.42
N GLY A 424 -27.54 9.07 7.75
CA GLY A 424 -27.62 7.87 6.92
C GLY A 424 -26.70 7.86 5.69
N LEU A 425 -25.97 8.94 5.43
CA LEU A 425 -25.11 9.02 4.24
C LEU A 425 -23.81 8.22 4.42
N ARG A 426 -23.26 8.20 5.64
CA ARG A 426 -22.07 7.42 5.97
C ARG A 426 -22.32 5.93 5.77
N GLU A 427 -23.43 5.42 6.26
CA GLU A 427 -23.84 4.01 6.12
C GLU A 427 -24.02 3.64 4.65
N ARG A 428 -24.60 4.53 3.83
CA ARG A 428 -24.68 4.32 2.37
C ARG A 428 -23.31 4.28 1.69
N VAL A 429 -22.40 5.17 2.09
CA VAL A 429 -21.01 5.17 1.57
C VAL A 429 -20.30 3.86 1.95
N GLU A 430 -20.45 3.38 3.18
CA GLU A 430 -19.86 2.12 3.63
C GLU A 430 -20.45 0.92 2.87
N ALA A 431 -21.75 0.89 2.62
CA ALA A 431 -22.41 -0.17 1.85
C ALA A 431 -21.94 -0.16 0.39
N ALA A 432 -21.90 1.01 -0.26
CA ALA A 432 -21.40 1.15 -1.62
C ALA A 432 -19.91 0.74 -1.73
N SER A 433 -19.09 1.15 -0.75
CA SER A 433 -17.66 0.76 -0.69
C SER A 433 -17.49 -0.74 -0.63
N ALA A 434 -18.32 -1.41 0.14
CA ALA A 434 -18.28 -2.86 0.26
C ALA A 434 -18.68 -3.58 -1.03
N GLU A 435 -19.70 -3.08 -1.73
CA GLU A 435 -20.14 -3.64 -3.03
C GLU A 435 -19.08 -3.41 -4.11
N ILE A 436 -18.43 -2.25 -4.12
CA ILE A 436 -17.28 -1.97 -4.99
C ILE A 436 -16.14 -2.96 -4.74
N MET A 437 -15.77 -3.21 -3.46
CA MET A 437 -14.72 -4.17 -3.12
C MET A 437 -15.10 -5.60 -3.54
N ALA A 438 -16.33 -6.03 -3.29
CA ALA A 438 -16.83 -7.33 -3.72
C ALA A 438 -16.78 -7.48 -5.25
N THR A 439 -17.12 -6.42 -5.99
CA THR A 439 -17.02 -6.38 -7.46
C THR A 439 -15.58 -6.57 -7.93
N CYS A 440 -14.62 -5.86 -7.32
CA CYS A 440 -13.20 -5.99 -7.67
C CYS A 440 -12.66 -7.39 -7.39
N ILE A 441 -13.03 -8.01 -6.26
CA ILE A 441 -12.67 -9.39 -5.92
C ILE A 441 -13.26 -10.36 -6.96
N ALA A 442 -14.55 -10.21 -7.29
CA ALA A 442 -15.24 -11.07 -8.27
C ALA A 442 -14.62 -10.97 -9.66
N ALA A 443 -14.05 -9.82 -10.02
CA ALA A 443 -13.29 -9.61 -11.25
C ALA A 443 -11.89 -10.25 -11.25
N GLY A 444 -11.52 -11.00 -10.21
CA GLY A 444 -10.19 -11.60 -10.04
C GLY A 444 -9.14 -10.63 -9.49
N GLY A 445 -9.60 -9.56 -8.86
CA GLY A 445 -8.77 -8.52 -8.29
C GLY A 445 -8.46 -8.68 -6.79
N THR A 446 -7.96 -7.62 -6.18
CA THR A 446 -7.59 -7.56 -4.76
C THR A 446 -8.23 -6.35 -4.07
N ILE A 447 -8.16 -6.34 -2.70
CA ILE A 447 -8.74 -5.30 -1.86
C ILE A 447 -7.81 -4.11 -1.62
N THR A 448 -6.55 -4.19 -2.05
CA THR A 448 -5.58 -3.10 -1.95
C THR A 448 -4.54 -3.22 -3.06
N GLY A 449 -4.14 -2.10 -3.63
CA GLY A 449 -3.01 -1.99 -4.55
C GLY A 449 -1.78 -1.38 -3.88
N GLU A 450 -1.99 -0.29 -3.12
CA GLU A 450 -0.87 0.44 -2.52
C GLU A 450 -1.19 1.06 -1.14
N HIS A 451 -2.47 1.21 -0.75
CA HIS A 451 -2.82 1.88 0.51
C HIS A 451 -2.64 0.99 1.74
N GLY A 452 -2.61 -0.33 1.59
CA GLY A 452 -2.56 -1.29 2.68
C GLY A 452 -3.95 -1.67 3.20
N ILE A 453 -3.97 -2.56 4.18
CA ILE A 453 -5.16 -3.10 4.85
C ILE A 453 -5.51 -2.27 6.09
N GLY A 454 -4.52 -2.02 6.94
CA GLY A 454 -4.64 -1.26 8.19
C GLY A 454 -5.82 -1.68 9.05
N LEU A 455 -6.64 -0.71 9.42
CA LEU A 455 -7.95 -0.89 10.07
C LEU A 455 -9.10 -0.92 9.06
N ASP A 456 -8.94 -0.23 7.96
CA ASP A 456 -10.02 0.08 7.02
C ASP A 456 -10.53 -1.15 6.28
N LYS A 457 -9.60 -2.00 5.84
CA LYS A 457 -9.90 -3.13 4.97
C LYS A 457 -9.87 -4.50 5.65
N LEU A 458 -9.63 -4.55 6.98
CA LEU A 458 -9.63 -5.81 7.75
C LEU A 458 -10.87 -6.67 7.48
N ARG A 459 -12.03 -6.04 7.38
CA ARG A 459 -13.32 -6.70 7.15
C ARG A 459 -13.42 -7.40 5.79
N TYR A 460 -12.61 -7.01 4.81
CA TYR A 460 -12.60 -7.61 3.49
C TYR A 460 -11.61 -8.76 3.34
N MET A 461 -10.67 -8.93 4.28
CA MET A 461 -9.69 -10.01 4.25
C MET A 461 -10.32 -11.41 4.11
N PRO A 462 -11.41 -11.77 4.85
CA PRO A 462 -12.06 -13.06 4.69
C PRO A 462 -12.83 -13.24 3.37
N LEU A 463 -13.06 -12.17 2.58
CA LEU A 463 -13.65 -12.27 1.25
C LEU A 463 -12.62 -12.68 0.20
N LEU A 464 -11.34 -12.32 0.42
CA LEU A 464 -10.25 -12.59 -0.49
C LEU A 464 -9.47 -13.85 -0.11
N PHE A 465 -9.28 -14.11 1.18
CA PHE A 465 -8.45 -15.19 1.72
C PHE A 465 -9.28 -16.19 2.51
N ASP A 466 -9.00 -17.46 2.32
CA ASP A 466 -9.59 -18.53 3.12
C ASP A 466 -8.99 -18.60 4.55
N GLY A 467 -9.55 -19.49 5.37
CA GLY A 467 -9.14 -19.65 6.77
C GLY A 467 -7.68 -20.08 6.94
N ASP A 468 -7.18 -20.94 6.05
CA ASP A 468 -5.82 -21.46 6.10
C ASP A 468 -4.80 -20.39 5.70
N SER A 469 -5.11 -19.62 4.67
CA SER A 469 -4.30 -18.46 4.26
C SER A 469 -4.19 -17.42 5.38
N LEU A 470 -5.31 -17.07 6.03
CA LEU A 470 -5.32 -16.16 7.17
C LEU A 470 -4.57 -16.73 8.38
N ALA A 471 -4.63 -18.05 8.61
CA ALA A 471 -3.87 -18.72 9.66
C ALA A 471 -2.36 -18.67 9.39
N ALA A 472 -1.94 -18.86 8.13
CA ALA A 472 -0.55 -18.75 7.72
C ALA A 472 -0.01 -17.32 7.93
N MET A 473 -0.77 -16.28 7.53
CA MET A 473 -0.40 -14.87 7.76
C MET A 473 -0.21 -14.57 9.25
N ARG A 474 -1.10 -15.10 10.13
CA ARG A 474 -0.95 -14.96 11.58
C ARG A 474 0.26 -15.70 12.13
N ALA A 475 0.56 -16.89 11.61
CA ALA A 475 1.74 -17.63 12.01
C ALA A 475 3.02 -16.83 11.70
N VAL A 476 3.11 -16.23 10.51
CA VAL A 476 4.22 -15.33 10.14
C VAL A 476 4.31 -14.16 11.11
N ARG A 477 3.20 -13.47 11.40
CA ARG A 477 3.19 -12.36 12.36
C ARG A 477 3.75 -12.76 13.72
N ARG A 478 3.35 -13.93 14.25
CA ARG A 478 3.81 -14.42 15.55
C ARG A 478 5.30 -14.78 15.62
N VAL A 479 5.95 -15.03 14.49
CA VAL A 479 7.39 -15.20 14.44
C VAL A 479 8.11 -13.90 14.77
N TRP A 480 7.58 -12.77 14.31
CA TRP A 480 8.15 -11.43 14.52
C TRP A 480 7.73 -10.82 15.85
N ASP A 481 6.49 -11.04 16.25
CA ASP A 481 5.86 -10.47 17.45
C ASP A 481 4.92 -11.50 18.09
N PRO A 482 5.45 -12.41 18.93
CA PRO A 482 4.67 -13.50 19.53
C PRO A 482 3.49 -13.04 20.37
N GLU A 483 3.56 -11.85 20.94
CA GLU A 483 2.55 -11.28 21.83
C GLU A 483 1.65 -10.24 21.14
N GLU A 484 1.86 -10.02 19.84
CA GLU A 484 1.08 -9.10 19.00
C GLU A 484 1.00 -7.66 19.57
N ARG A 485 2.13 -7.16 20.12
CA ARG A 485 2.23 -5.83 20.74
C ARG A 485 2.55 -4.72 19.75
N VAL A 486 3.19 -5.06 18.62
CA VAL A 486 3.57 -4.09 17.59
C VAL A 486 2.39 -3.87 16.65
N ASN A 487 1.88 -2.65 16.63
CA ASN A 487 0.75 -2.24 15.79
C ASN A 487 -0.46 -3.20 15.86
N PRO A 488 -1.01 -3.46 17.06
CA PRO A 488 -2.00 -4.50 17.29
C PRO A 488 -3.33 -4.23 16.56
N GLY A 489 -4.03 -5.33 16.20
CA GLY A 489 -5.39 -5.27 15.66
C GLY A 489 -5.46 -4.74 14.23
N LYS A 490 -4.38 -4.85 13.44
CA LYS A 490 -4.30 -4.39 12.06
C LYS A 490 -3.76 -5.44 11.13
N VAL A 491 -4.02 -5.29 9.83
CA VAL A 491 -3.59 -6.13 8.71
C VAL A 491 -4.23 -7.51 8.70
N VAL A 492 -4.02 -8.32 9.74
CA VAL A 492 -4.55 -9.68 9.81
C VAL A 492 -5.63 -9.76 10.87
N PRO A 493 -6.85 -10.21 10.55
CA PRO A 493 -7.94 -10.33 11.53
C PRO A 493 -7.56 -11.26 12.70
N VAL A 494 -7.75 -10.79 13.93
CA VAL A 494 -7.38 -11.54 15.15
C VAL A 494 -8.30 -12.74 15.36
N HIS A 495 -9.56 -12.62 14.97
CA HIS A 495 -10.58 -13.69 15.07
C HIS A 495 -10.92 -14.20 13.68
N ALA A 496 -10.32 -15.34 13.29
CA ALA A 496 -10.75 -16.03 12.09
C ALA A 496 -12.03 -16.81 12.37
N CYS A 497 -13.05 -16.53 11.58
CA CYS A 497 -13.98 -17.53 11.06
C CYS A 497 -15.22 -17.95 11.82
N ARG A 498 -15.46 -17.69 13.08
CA ARG A 498 -16.77 -18.11 13.68
C ARG A 498 -17.79 -16.99 13.80
N GLU A 499 -17.37 -15.76 14.02
CA GLU A 499 -18.32 -14.62 14.12
C GLU A 499 -18.65 -13.98 12.77
N TRP A 500 -17.75 -14.09 11.77
CA TRP A 500 -17.95 -13.52 10.43
C TRP A 500 -18.71 -14.44 9.45
N SER A 501 -18.81 -15.75 9.73
CA SER A 501 -19.64 -16.64 8.90
C SER A 501 -21.14 -16.34 9.02
N GLY A 502 -21.57 -15.68 10.12
CA GLY A 502 -22.94 -15.17 10.28
C GLY A 502 -23.23 -13.92 9.45
N VAL A 503 -22.22 -13.13 9.14
CA VAL A 503 -22.33 -11.88 8.36
C VAL A 503 -22.52 -12.15 6.87
N ARG A 504 -22.09 -13.30 6.36
CA ARG A 504 -22.23 -13.63 4.92
C ARG A 504 -23.68 -13.61 4.41
N ASN A 505 -24.69 -13.70 5.26
CA ASN A 505 -26.09 -13.74 4.84
C ASN A 505 -27.02 -12.69 5.47
N ALA A 506 -26.59 -11.93 6.46
CA ALA A 506 -27.51 -11.08 7.23
C ALA A 506 -27.25 -9.56 7.11
N GLU A 507 -26.01 -9.13 6.91
CA GLU A 507 -25.69 -7.69 6.90
C GLU A 507 -25.43 -7.09 5.51
N TRP A 508 -25.21 -7.92 4.49
CA TRP A 508 -24.87 -7.45 3.16
C TRP A 508 -26.03 -7.45 2.18
N GLY A 509 -27.26 -7.47 2.56
CA GLY A 509 -28.43 -7.20 1.70
C GLY A 509 -28.34 -7.66 0.23
N VAL A 510 -27.46 -8.62 -0.10
CA VAL A 510 -27.39 -9.22 -1.43
C VAL A 510 -28.68 -9.99 -1.60
N ARG A 511 -29.64 -9.37 -2.28
CA ARG A 511 -30.86 -10.06 -2.73
C ARG A 511 -30.42 -11.31 -3.45
N SER A 512 -30.86 -12.46 -2.96
CA SER A 512 -30.72 -13.76 -3.58
C SER A 512 -31.49 -13.79 -4.91
N GLY A 513 -30.91 -13.13 -5.91
CA GLY A 513 -31.23 -13.30 -7.31
C GLY A 513 -30.09 -14.11 -7.90
N THR A 514 -30.42 -15.31 -8.39
CA THR A 514 -29.51 -16.23 -9.05
C THR A 514 -28.47 -15.50 -9.90
N SER A 515 -27.24 -15.44 -9.39
CA SER A 515 -26.11 -14.90 -10.14
C SER A 515 -25.73 -15.87 -11.26
N PRO A 516 -25.50 -15.40 -12.49
CA PRO A 516 -24.98 -16.24 -13.57
C PRO A 516 -23.57 -16.78 -13.33
N VAL A 517 -22.91 -16.39 -12.22
CA VAL A 517 -21.50 -16.72 -11.93
C VAL A 517 -21.34 -18.12 -11.30
N ASP A 518 -22.41 -18.70 -10.73
CA ASP A 518 -22.35 -20.05 -10.13
C ASP A 518 -22.19 -21.20 -11.15
N SER A 519 -22.38 -20.93 -12.43
CA SER A 519 -22.19 -21.93 -13.51
C SER A 519 -20.81 -21.93 -14.15
N ALA A 520 -20.00 -20.88 -13.94
CA ALA A 520 -18.68 -20.73 -14.59
C ALA A 520 -17.49 -21.20 -13.73
N LEU A 521 -17.69 -21.47 -12.42
CA LEU A 521 -16.62 -21.91 -11.50
C LEU A 521 -16.56 -23.42 -11.25
N ARG A 522 -17.29 -24.23 -12.05
CA ARG A 522 -17.18 -25.69 -12.04
C ARG A 522 -16.60 -26.20 -13.36
N THR A 523 -15.32 -25.95 -13.60
CA THR A 523 -14.55 -26.79 -14.53
C THR A 523 -13.56 -27.62 -13.69
N PRO A 524 -13.59 -28.98 -13.85
CA PRO A 524 -12.69 -29.83 -13.09
C PRO A 524 -11.28 -29.70 -13.64
N HIS A 525 -10.29 -29.57 -12.75
CA HIS A 525 -8.91 -29.90 -13.04
C HIS A 525 -8.80 -31.42 -13.34
N SER A 526 -9.06 -31.83 -14.58
CA SER A 526 -8.71 -33.15 -15.08
C SER A 526 -8.78 -33.18 -16.60
N ALA A 527 -7.82 -32.57 -17.27
CA ALA A 527 -7.55 -32.80 -18.68
C ALA A 527 -6.12 -32.34 -19.05
N LEU A 528 -5.10 -32.86 -18.34
CA LEU A 528 -3.70 -32.73 -18.74
C LEU A 528 -2.89 -34.03 -18.58
N ASP A 529 -3.59 -35.19 -18.53
CA ASP A 529 -2.94 -36.50 -18.57
C ASP A 529 -3.55 -37.41 -19.65
N ALA A 530 -3.46 -37.03 -20.92
CA ALA A 530 -3.65 -37.93 -22.02
C ALA A 530 -3.20 -37.24 -23.32
N GLU A 531 -1.90 -37.29 -23.61
CA GLU A 531 -1.31 -37.40 -24.95
C GLU A 531 0.22 -37.28 -24.85
N ALA A 532 0.84 -38.35 -24.34
CA ALA A 532 2.25 -38.66 -24.60
C ALA A 532 2.35 -40.16 -24.85
N GLY A 533 2.00 -40.54 -26.05
CA GLY A 533 2.18 -41.90 -26.55
C GLY A 533 2.17 -41.91 -28.07
N VAL A 534 3.35 -42.30 -28.66
CA VAL A 534 3.55 -42.82 -30.03
C VAL A 534 3.73 -41.78 -31.15
N ARG A 535 4.91 -41.43 -31.47
CA ARG A 535 5.86 -41.78 -32.53
C ARG A 535 7.00 -40.81 -32.62
#